data_85df6988820554015740994c5d0a11ca
#
_entry.id   85df6988820554015740994c5d0a11ca
#
_cell.length_a   1.000
_cell.length_b   1.000
_cell.length_c   1.000
_cell.angle_alpha   90.00
_cell.angle_beta   90.00
_cell.angle_gamma   90.00
#
_symmetry.space_group_name_H-M   'P 1'
#
loop_
_entity.id
_entity.type
_entity.pdbx_description
1 polymer ?
#
loop_
_entity_poly.entity_id
_entity_poly.type
_entity_poly.pdbx_seq_one_letter_code
_entity_poly.pdbx_strand_id
1 'polypeptide(L)'
;MERELRDSSGRGVLESAGVHEAPFDIEIDGATRMSDTRVGIPALGLREYWYPALEARRVPKKKPVYYVMLGAELVFFRAADGSIAALSDVCPHRGAALSGGDCFYKGTVTCPYHGATFDGKGECVAWLTEGPDSKMVGHARVRAYPTRTLKGWVFVWMGDGEPAPIEEDVPPEFFEPDSTLILSTYTYWRSNWLIAIENQNDAHNCDFVHRNSVKQFLGLYKGRARTPQSPNSKVIADRAVVVEGRAHQDYYGPGNPSRAMYYPGVDGVWPMYRWRRLWHPFFNWIGAQYRKMKFETPAEWASAHHLPCEVRVNYGRHMYTRYAVPVGANMSRIVIFHARRLPSKLMQTYERAYFALFHNWLQNYNFSAMDGTVSAPCRYWTKEMLSPTDSHLIMLRRLIRDGSRDAVRRRQQTGEVARV
;
A
#
# COMPACT_ATOMS: atom_id res chain seq x y z
N MET A 1 11.10 12.29 10.40
CA MET A 1 9.94 12.32 9.50
C MET A 1 8.62 12.08 10.23
N GLU A 2 8.56 11.19 11.24
CA GLU A 2 7.35 11.05 12.09
C GLU A 2 7.02 12.30 12.92
N ARG A 3 8.01 13.15 13.27
CA ARG A 3 7.76 14.40 14.03
C ARG A 3 7.09 15.51 13.23
N GLU A 4 7.25 15.52 11.91
CA GLU A 4 6.66 16.58 11.05
C GLU A 4 5.18 16.35 10.73
N LEU A 5 4.65 15.17 11.03
CA LEU A 5 3.24 14.82 10.79
C LEU A 5 2.37 14.91 12.05
N ARG A 6 2.93 15.42 13.17
CA ARG A 6 2.19 15.59 14.42
C ARG A 6 2.05 17.07 14.73
N ASP A 7 0.83 17.47 15.09
CA ASP A 7 0.58 18.80 15.66
C ASP A 7 1.15 18.90 17.08
N SER A 8 1.03 20.06 17.70
CA SER A 8 1.46 20.33 19.07
C SER A 8 0.76 19.44 20.12
N SER A 9 -0.31 18.72 19.77
CA SER A 9 -1.00 17.74 20.62
C SER A 9 -0.53 16.30 20.38
N GLY A 10 0.45 16.09 19.49
CA GLY A 10 0.98 14.77 19.14
C GLY A 10 0.11 13.98 18.16
N ARG A 11 -0.96 14.57 17.64
CA ARG A 11 -1.80 14.01 16.59
C ARG A 11 -1.16 14.22 15.23
N GLY A 12 -1.36 13.26 14.30
CA GLY A 12 -0.98 13.48 12.91
C GLY A 12 -1.76 14.66 12.35
N VAL A 13 -1.06 15.62 11.75
CA VAL A 13 -1.70 16.71 11.02
C VAL A 13 -2.29 16.12 9.75
N LEU A 14 -3.52 15.65 9.85
CA LEU A 14 -4.40 15.44 8.72
C LEU A 14 -5.11 16.76 8.46
N GLU A 15 -4.40 17.75 7.94
CA GLU A 15 -5.11 18.82 7.28
C GLU A 15 -5.95 18.16 6.20
N SER A 16 -7.26 18.41 6.27
CA SER A 16 -8.18 18.20 5.17
C SER A 16 -7.64 19.03 4.00
N ALA A 17 -6.69 18.46 3.26
CA ALA A 17 -6.32 18.99 1.98
C ALA A 17 -7.60 18.89 1.15
N GLY A 18 -8.31 20.00 1.08
CA GLY A 18 -9.48 20.13 0.22
C GLY A 18 -9.11 19.56 -1.14
N VAL A 19 -10.06 18.95 -1.80
CA VAL A 19 -9.93 18.62 -3.22
C VAL A 19 -9.63 19.94 -3.91
N HIS A 20 -8.36 20.26 -4.13
CA HIS A 20 -8.00 21.39 -4.93
C HIS A 20 -8.40 21.07 -6.36
N GLU A 21 -9.40 21.78 -6.84
CA GLU A 21 -9.69 21.80 -8.27
C GLU A 21 -8.40 22.11 -9.03
N ALA A 22 -8.18 21.40 -10.11
CA ALA A 22 -6.99 21.59 -10.92
C ALA A 22 -6.94 23.04 -11.40
N PRO A 23 -5.82 23.75 -11.25
CA PRO A 23 -5.74 25.17 -11.60
C PRO A 23 -5.80 25.46 -13.11
N PHE A 24 -5.86 24.42 -13.96
CA PHE A 24 -5.86 24.58 -15.42
C PHE A 24 -6.78 23.56 -16.08
N ASP A 25 -7.81 24.06 -16.76
CA ASP A 25 -8.48 23.33 -17.83
C ASP A 25 -7.54 23.37 -19.05
N ILE A 26 -6.91 22.24 -19.36
CA ILE A 26 -6.18 22.11 -20.61
C ILE A 26 -7.21 21.69 -21.64
N GLU A 27 -7.65 22.64 -22.47
CA GLU A 27 -8.38 22.33 -23.69
C GLU A 27 -7.41 21.67 -24.69
N ILE A 28 -7.61 20.39 -24.93
CA ILE A 28 -6.90 19.64 -25.96
C ILE A 28 -7.85 19.45 -27.13
N ASP A 29 -7.44 19.98 -28.26
CA ASP A 29 -8.19 20.00 -29.51
C ASP A 29 -8.73 18.60 -29.88
N GLY A 30 -10.00 18.47 -30.00
CA GLY A 30 -10.94 17.50 -30.59
C GLY A 30 -10.63 16.01 -30.76
N ALA A 31 -9.41 15.56 -30.64
CA ALA A 31 -9.02 14.18 -30.97
C ALA A 31 -8.76 13.24 -29.78
N THR A 32 -8.69 13.75 -28.56
CA THR A 32 -8.29 12.96 -27.40
C THR A 32 -9.40 12.94 -26.36
N ARG A 33 -10.00 11.76 -26.17
CA ARG A 33 -11.02 11.58 -25.11
C ARG A 33 -10.34 11.58 -23.76
N MET A 34 -10.69 12.52 -22.90
CA MET A 34 -10.39 12.45 -21.47
C MET A 34 -11.21 11.33 -20.84
N SER A 35 -10.59 10.55 -19.98
CA SER A 35 -11.18 9.35 -19.40
C SER A 35 -11.68 9.62 -17.97
N ASP A 36 -12.92 9.25 -17.70
CA ASP A 36 -13.53 9.28 -16.35
C ASP A 36 -13.38 7.93 -15.63
N THR A 37 -12.34 7.16 -15.91
CA THR A 37 -12.19 5.79 -15.39
C THR A 37 -12.02 5.71 -13.88
N ARG A 38 -11.71 6.81 -13.20
CA ARG A 38 -11.63 6.91 -11.73
C ARG A 38 -12.96 7.21 -11.04
N VAL A 39 -13.99 7.56 -11.79
CA VAL A 39 -15.32 7.83 -11.23
C VAL A 39 -15.84 6.58 -10.52
N GLY A 40 -16.36 6.76 -9.30
CA GLY A 40 -16.88 5.67 -8.47
C GLY A 40 -15.83 4.91 -7.65
N ILE A 41 -14.54 5.23 -7.77
CA ILE A 41 -13.49 4.67 -6.91
C ILE A 41 -13.36 5.53 -5.64
N PRO A 42 -13.46 4.93 -4.43
CA PRO A 42 -13.40 5.71 -3.19
C PRO A 42 -12.00 6.31 -2.96
N ALA A 43 -11.93 7.61 -2.72
CA ALA A 43 -10.66 8.30 -2.44
C ALA A 43 -9.96 7.80 -1.15
N LEU A 44 -10.71 7.30 -0.20
CA LEU A 44 -10.23 6.75 1.08
C LEU A 44 -10.04 5.22 1.05
N GLY A 45 -10.03 4.59 -0.12
CA GLY A 45 -9.81 3.15 -0.26
C GLY A 45 -11.06 2.29 -0.03
N LEU A 46 -10.87 1.00 -0.14
CA LEU A 46 -11.91 -0.03 0.00
C LEU A 46 -12.05 -0.46 1.45
N ARG A 47 -13.27 -0.61 1.98
CA ARG A 47 -13.45 -0.90 3.40
C ARG A 47 -13.54 -2.38 3.73
N GLU A 48 -14.16 -3.18 2.92
CA GLU A 48 -14.42 -4.60 3.19
C GLU A 48 -13.18 -5.49 2.98
N TYR A 49 -12.04 -5.09 3.58
CA TYR A 49 -10.73 -5.74 3.41
C TYR A 49 -9.86 -5.66 4.67
N TRP A 50 -8.90 -6.59 4.76
CA TRP A 50 -7.82 -6.58 5.74
C TRP A 50 -6.66 -5.69 5.27
N TYR A 51 -6.15 -4.88 6.16
CA TYR A 51 -5.04 -3.96 5.90
C TYR A 51 -3.92 -4.11 6.91
N PRO A 52 -2.64 -4.07 6.51
CA PRO A 52 -1.54 -3.97 7.45
C PRO A 52 -1.55 -2.60 8.13
N ALA A 53 -1.57 -2.61 9.47
CA ALA A 53 -1.54 -1.41 10.28
C ALA A 53 -0.12 -1.10 10.79
N LEU A 54 0.32 -1.81 11.80
CA LEU A 54 1.59 -1.55 12.49
C LEU A 54 2.23 -2.83 13.02
N GLU A 55 3.51 -2.74 13.35
CA GLU A 55 4.19 -3.83 14.03
C GLU A 55 3.68 -3.97 15.46
N ALA A 56 3.32 -5.19 15.90
CA ALA A 56 2.78 -5.47 17.23
C ALA A 56 3.71 -5.02 18.37
N ARG A 57 5.04 -4.99 18.12
CA ARG A 57 6.04 -4.50 19.09
C ARG A 57 5.94 -3.00 19.35
N ARG A 58 5.31 -2.22 18.47
CA ARG A 58 5.10 -0.77 18.64
C ARG A 58 3.93 -0.44 19.58
N VAL A 59 3.12 -1.44 19.95
CA VAL A 59 2.05 -1.25 20.93
C VAL A 59 2.57 -1.61 22.33
N PRO A 60 2.87 -0.60 23.19
CA PRO A 60 3.37 -0.83 24.53
C PRO A 60 2.29 -1.43 25.44
N LYS A 61 2.71 -1.96 26.60
CA LYS A 61 1.78 -2.62 27.53
C LYS A 61 0.82 -1.66 28.26
N LYS A 62 1.28 -0.42 28.50
CA LYS A 62 0.59 0.52 29.40
C LYS A 62 0.09 1.80 28.69
N LYS A 63 0.36 1.95 27.42
CA LYS A 63 -0.05 3.13 26.67
C LYS A 63 -0.76 2.73 25.38
N PRO A 64 -1.87 3.38 25.04
CA PRO A 64 -2.50 3.22 23.76
C PRO A 64 -1.68 3.93 22.66
N VAL A 65 -1.90 3.54 21.42
CA VAL A 65 -1.24 4.10 20.24
C VAL A 65 -2.29 4.64 19.28
N TYR A 66 -2.19 5.93 18.97
CA TYR A 66 -2.99 6.56 17.94
C TYR A 66 -2.59 6.12 16.52
N TYR A 67 -3.57 5.95 15.67
CA TYR A 67 -3.34 5.55 14.30
C TYR A 67 -4.47 6.03 13.37
N VAL A 68 -4.14 6.35 12.12
CA VAL A 68 -5.14 6.70 11.10
C VAL A 68 -5.07 5.76 9.93
N MET A 69 -6.23 5.28 9.49
CA MET A 69 -6.36 4.32 8.41
C MET A 69 -7.72 4.53 7.71
N LEU A 70 -7.71 4.65 6.38
CA LEU A 70 -8.90 4.91 5.56
C LEU A 70 -9.73 6.13 6.06
N GLY A 71 -9.05 7.16 6.56
CA GLY A 71 -9.68 8.34 7.15
C GLY A 71 -10.31 8.11 8.53
N ALA A 72 -10.24 6.91 9.09
CA ALA A 72 -10.72 6.60 10.43
C ALA A 72 -9.60 6.74 11.47
N GLU A 73 -9.90 7.38 12.58
CA GLU A 73 -9.02 7.45 13.75
C GLU A 73 -9.18 6.20 14.59
N LEU A 74 -8.09 5.53 14.87
CA LEU A 74 -8.01 4.27 15.60
C LEU A 74 -7.11 4.40 16.83
N VAL A 75 -7.43 3.64 17.87
CA VAL A 75 -6.57 3.44 19.01
C VAL A 75 -6.20 1.97 19.14
N PHE A 76 -4.89 1.68 19.22
CA PHE A 76 -4.38 0.34 19.45
C PHE A 76 -3.89 0.19 20.88
N PHE A 77 -4.19 -0.94 21.50
CA PHE A 77 -3.68 -1.31 22.82
C PHE A 77 -3.63 -2.84 22.97
N ARG A 78 -3.03 -3.32 24.04
CA ARG A 78 -2.99 -4.77 24.30
C ARG A 78 -4.23 -5.22 25.04
N ALA A 79 -4.96 -6.17 24.45
CA ALA A 79 -6.08 -6.86 25.07
C ALA A 79 -5.65 -7.75 26.26
N ALA A 80 -6.62 -8.27 27.00
CA ALA A 80 -6.37 -9.04 28.23
C ALA A 80 -5.59 -10.34 27.97
N ASP A 81 -5.77 -10.96 26.81
CA ASP A 81 -5.07 -12.17 26.34
C ASP A 81 -3.68 -11.86 25.74
N GLY A 82 -3.31 -10.57 25.65
CA GLY A 82 -2.05 -10.11 25.08
C GLY A 82 -2.07 -9.84 23.59
N SER A 83 -3.17 -10.14 22.89
CA SER A 83 -3.41 -9.74 21.51
C SER A 83 -3.49 -8.21 21.39
N ILE A 84 -3.47 -7.70 20.16
CA ILE A 84 -3.65 -6.27 19.92
C ILE A 84 -5.10 -6.01 19.59
N ALA A 85 -5.74 -5.12 20.33
CA ALA A 85 -7.07 -4.60 20.06
C ALA A 85 -6.99 -3.28 19.30
N ALA A 86 -7.99 -3.01 18.46
CA ALA A 86 -8.18 -1.77 17.74
C ALA A 86 -9.62 -1.26 17.95
N LEU A 87 -9.76 -0.04 18.46
CA LEU A 87 -11.05 0.63 18.61
C LEU A 87 -11.05 1.95 17.83
N SER A 88 -12.24 2.51 17.57
CA SER A 88 -12.34 3.90 17.17
C SER A 88 -11.73 4.79 18.26
N ASP A 89 -10.94 5.78 17.89
CA ASP A 89 -10.28 6.68 18.83
C ASP A 89 -11.19 7.81 19.35
N VAL A 90 -12.48 7.55 19.40
CA VAL A 90 -13.49 8.54 19.80
C VAL A 90 -14.30 8.01 20.98
N CYS A 91 -14.15 8.63 22.14
CA CYS A 91 -14.95 8.32 23.30
C CYS A 91 -16.42 8.72 23.07
N PRO A 92 -17.39 7.80 23.23
CA PRO A 92 -18.81 8.09 22.94
C PRO A 92 -19.44 9.12 23.87
N HIS A 93 -18.82 9.44 24.99
CA HIS A 93 -19.33 10.44 25.93
C HIS A 93 -19.31 11.85 25.33
N ARG A 94 -18.10 12.36 24.97
CA ARG A 94 -17.92 13.74 24.49
C ARG A 94 -16.83 13.86 23.42
N GLY A 95 -16.53 12.78 22.69
CA GLY A 95 -15.62 12.81 21.57
C GLY A 95 -14.11 12.89 21.91
N ALA A 96 -13.73 12.73 23.19
CA ALA A 96 -12.32 12.76 23.54
C ALA A 96 -11.55 11.58 22.92
N ALA A 97 -10.31 11.81 22.49
CA ALA A 97 -9.46 10.76 21.95
C ALA A 97 -9.03 9.77 23.03
N LEU A 98 -9.33 8.48 22.84
CA LEU A 98 -8.95 7.41 23.75
C LEU A 98 -7.44 7.21 23.78
N SER A 99 -6.77 7.46 22.67
CA SER A 99 -5.30 7.40 22.55
C SER A 99 -4.55 8.41 23.42
N GLY A 100 -5.22 9.48 23.83
CA GLY A 100 -4.70 10.44 24.82
C GLY A 100 -4.72 9.92 26.25
N GLY A 101 -5.34 8.77 26.49
CA GLY A 101 -5.46 8.16 27.82
C GLY A 101 -4.39 7.15 28.15
N ASP A 102 -4.75 6.20 28.99
CA ASP A 102 -3.85 5.18 29.53
C ASP A 102 -4.50 3.78 29.56
N CYS A 103 -3.65 2.75 29.58
CA CYS A 103 -4.05 1.37 29.85
C CYS A 103 -3.83 1.04 31.32
N PHE A 104 -4.60 1.65 32.24
CA PHE A 104 -4.46 1.46 33.68
C PHE A 104 -4.75 0.03 34.11
N TYR A 105 -5.76 -0.57 33.49
CA TYR A 105 -6.15 -1.96 33.77
C TYR A 105 -5.78 -2.85 32.62
N LYS A 106 -5.42 -4.10 32.95
CA LYS A 106 -5.00 -5.08 31.95
C LYS A 106 -6.09 -5.28 30.89
N GLY A 107 -5.76 -5.07 29.62
CA GLY A 107 -6.65 -5.32 28.51
C GLY A 107 -7.66 -4.22 28.22
N THR A 108 -7.46 -3.03 28.75
CA THR A 108 -8.38 -1.91 28.58
C THR A 108 -7.68 -0.63 28.15
N VAL A 109 -8.45 0.29 27.62
CA VAL A 109 -8.06 1.69 27.39
C VAL A 109 -9.01 2.61 28.17
N THR A 110 -8.46 3.58 28.89
CA THR A 110 -9.22 4.52 29.72
C THR A 110 -9.17 5.90 29.10
N CYS A 111 -10.35 6.49 28.89
CA CYS A 111 -10.52 7.85 28.36
C CYS A 111 -9.89 8.88 29.32
N PRO A 112 -9.07 9.82 28.82
CA PRO A 112 -8.38 10.79 29.67
C PRO A 112 -9.30 11.84 30.28
N TYR A 113 -10.54 11.95 29.77
CA TYR A 113 -11.44 13.04 30.17
C TYR A 113 -12.26 12.69 31.44
N HIS A 114 -13.02 11.58 31.41
CA HIS A 114 -13.89 11.18 32.52
C HIS A 114 -13.71 9.73 32.99
N GLY A 115 -12.59 9.09 32.60
CA GLY A 115 -12.29 7.75 33.07
C GLY A 115 -13.19 6.64 32.52
N ALA A 116 -13.93 6.88 31.41
CA ALA A 116 -14.63 5.80 30.71
C ALA A 116 -13.60 4.79 30.23
N THR A 117 -13.75 3.53 30.62
CA THR A 117 -12.77 2.46 30.35
C THR A 117 -13.40 1.39 29.51
N PHE A 118 -12.75 1.07 28.38
CA PHE A 118 -13.24 0.13 27.37
C PHE A 118 -12.31 -1.06 27.25
N ASP A 119 -12.88 -2.24 27.07
CA ASP A 119 -12.16 -3.47 26.78
C ASP A 119 -11.79 -3.60 25.29
N GLY A 120 -11.14 -4.72 24.91
CA GLY A 120 -10.73 -4.98 23.54
C GLY A 120 -11.89 -5.21 22.56
N LYS A 121 -13.10 -5.39 23.05
CA LYS A 121 -14.35 -5.49 22.25
C LYS A 121 -15.08 -4.16 22.13
N GLY A 122 -14.56 -3.10 22.78
CA GLY A 122 -15.16 -1.80 22.82
C GLY A 122 -16.29 -1.66 23.82
N GLU A 123 -16.48 -2.59 24.74
CA GLU A 123 -17.49 -2.51 25.77
C GLU A 123 -16.98 -1.66 26.95
N CYS A 124 -17.82 -0.79 27.45
CA CYS A 124 -17.52 -0.02 28.67
C CYS A 124 -17.54 -0.95 29.86
N VAL A 125 -16.40 -1.12 30.50
CA VAL A 125 -16.21 -2.01 31.68
C VAL A 125 -16.08 -1.23 32.99
N ALA A 126 -15.82 0.07 32.93
CA ALA A 126 -15.81 0.95 34.09
C ALA A 126 -16.04 2.41 33.69
N TRP A 127 -16.62 3.19 34.57
CA TRP A 127 -16.73 4.64 34.46
C TRP A 127 -16.23 5.28 35.75
N LEU A 128 -14.95 5.59 35.80
CA LEU A 128 -14.23 5.86 37.04
C LEU A 128 -14.75 7.05 37.83
N THR A 129 -15.29 8.06 37.15
CA THR A 129 -15.84 9.26 37.84
C THR A 129 -17.22 9.06 38.42
N GLU A 130 -17.96 8.04 38.02
CA GLU A 130 -19.30 7.71 38.57
C GLU A 130 -19.26 6.55 39.57
N GLY A 131 -18.16 5.77 39.55
CA GLY A 131 -18.01 4.62 40.45
C GLY A 131 -18.58 3.31 39.90
N PRO A 132 -18.60 2.26 40.75
CA PRO A 132 -18.95 0.89 40.31
C PRO A 132 -20.38 0.71 39.86
N ASP A 133 -21.32 1.57 40.32
CA ASP A 133 -22.74 1.48 40.02
C ASP A 133 -23.14 2.32 38.80
N SER A 134 -22.16 2.80 38.03
CA SER A 134 -22.41 3.60 36.83
C SER A 134 -23.29 2.86 35.83
N LYS A 135 -24.37 3.49 35.42
CA LYS A 135 -25.28 2.97 34.37
C LYS A 135 -24.64 2.92 32.98
N MET A 136 -23.50 3.53 32.80
CA MET A 136 -22.77 3.51 31.53
C MET A 136 -22.04 2.19 31.30
N VAL A 137 -21.72 1.45 32.37
CA VAL A 137 -21.09 0.12 32.27
C VAL A 137 -22.01 -0.85 31.56
N GLY A 138 -21.51 -1.52 30.55
CA GLY A 138 -22.26 -2.43 29.67
C GLY A 138 -23.18 -1.75 28.66
N HIS A 139 -23.44 -0.42 28.75
CA HIS A 139 -24.30 0.32 27.83
C HIS A 139 -23.49 1.16 26.82
N ALA A 140 -22.45 1.87 27.29
CA ALA A 140 -21.61 2.65 26.39
C ALA A 140 -20.67 1.71 25.60
N ARG A 141 -20.54 1.94 24.30
CA ARG A 141 -19.73 1.12 23.42
C ARG A 141 -18.91 1.99 22.45
N VAL A 142 -17.73 1.51 22.12
CA VAL A 142 -16.86 2.05 21.08
C VAL A 142 -16.78 1.03 19.95
N ARG A 143 -16.78 1.47 18.70
CA ARG A 143 -16.57 0.55 17.58
C ARG A 143 -15.25 -0.16 17.72
N ALA A 144 -15.29 -1.49 17.71
CA ALA A 144 -14.12 -2.35 17.64
C ALA A 144 -13.87 -2.81 16.20
N TYR A 145 -12.60 -2.89 15.84
CA TYR A 145 -12.15 -3.39 14.55
C TYR A 145 -11.48 -4.74 14.75
N PRO A 146 -11.90 -5.79 14.03
CA PRO A 146 -11.24 -7.09 14.10
C PRO A 146 -9.76 -6.98 13.75
N THR A 147 -8.91 -7.64 14.52
CA THR A 147 -7.46 -7.64 14.32
C THR A 147 -6.90 -9.04 14.25
N ARG A 148 -5.81 -9.21 13.52
CA ARG A 148 -4.98 -10.42 13.47
C ARG A 148 -3.51 -10.03 13.46
N THR A 149 -2.71 -10.75 14.23
CA THR A 149 -1.24 -10.56 14.23
C THR A 149 -0.57 -11.71 13.49
N LEU A 150 0.08 -11.41 12.36
CA LEU A 150 0.78 -12.36 11.52
C LEU A 150 2.23 -11.91 11.34
N LYS A 151 3.21 -12.79 11.59
CA LYS A 151 4.66 -12.50 11.48
C LYS A 151 5.07 -11.17 12.17
N GLY A 152 4.39 -10.83 13.28
CA GLY A 152 4.65 -9.61 14.07
C GLY A 152 3.99 -8.33 13.54
N TRP A 153 3.19 -8.40 12.47
CA TRP A 153 2.38 -7.29 11.96
C TRP A 153 0.92 -7.46 12.34
N VAL A 154 0.30 -6.37 12.74
CA VAL A 154 -1.13 -6.30 13.02
C VAL A 154 -1.86 -5.96 11.72
N PHE A 155 -2.79 -6.81 11.35
CA PHE A 155 -3.76 -6.57 10.29
C PHE A 155 -5.11 -6.22 10.90
N VAL A 156 -5.82 -5.30 10.27
CA VAL A 156 -7.10 -4.78 10.74
C VAL A 156 -8.15 -4.93 9.63
N TRP A 157 -9.29 -5.47 9.97
CA TRP A 157 -10.47 -5.45 9.11
C TRP A 157 -11.15 -4.10 9.20
N MET A 158 -11.28 -3.41 8.07
CA MET A 158 -11.84 -2.05 8.03
C MET A 158 -13.32 -2.02 7.64
N GLY A 159 -13.90 -3.17 7.32
CA GLY A 159 -15.29 -3.29 6.89
C GLY A 159 -16.31 -3.13 8.01
N ASP A 160 -17.56 -2.97 7.59
CA ASP A 160 -18.73 -2.97 8.47
C ASP A 160 -19.41 -4.36 8.52
N GLY A 161 -19.08 -5.25 7.59
CA GLY A 161 -19.56 -6.61 7.53
C GLY A 161 -18.72 -7.59 8.35
N GLU A 162 -19.15 -8.86 8.32
CA GLU A 162 -18.33 -9.96 8.83
C GLU A 162 -16.99 -10.00 8.10
N PRO A 163 -15.88 -10.17 8.83
CA PRO A 163 -14.58 -10.24 8.23
C PRO A 163 -14.47 -11.42 7.25
N ALA A 164 -14.02 -11.15 6.03
CA ALA A 164 -13.62 -12.21 5.12
C ALA A 164 -12.43 -13.00 5.67
N PRO A 165 -12.21 -14.24 5.23
CA PRO A 165 -10.99 -14.98 5.56
C PRO A 165 -9.75 -14.13 5.25
N ILE A 166 -8.88 -13.97 6.23
CA ILE A 166 -7.71 -13.07 6.11
C ILE A 166 -6.74 -13.53 5.01
N GLU A 167 -6.73 -14.82 4.71
CA GLU A 167 -5.96 -15.47 3.65
C GLU A 167 -6.33 -14.95 2.25
N GLU A 168 -7.50 -14.34 2.13
CA GLU A 168 -7.92 -13.74 0.86
C GLU A 168 -7.26 -12.38 0.58
N ASP A 169 -6.83 -11.65 1.61
CA ASP A 169 -6.33 -10.29 1.50
C ASP A 169 -4.85 -10.15 1.90
N VAL A 170 -4.28 -11.20 2.50
CA VAL A 170 -2.90 -11.18 3.02
C VAL A 170 -2.08 -12.26 2.31
N PRO A 171 -0.88 -11.91 1.81
CA PRO A 171 -0.05 -12.84 1.05
C PRO A 171 0.26 -14.14 1.78
N PRO A 172 0.34 -15.27 1.06
CA PRO A 172 0.52 -16.59 1.64
C PRO A 172 1.80 -16.71 2.49
N GLU A 173 2.83 -15.91 2.21
CA GLU A 173 4.07 -15.90 2.95
C GLU A 173 3.90 -15.57 4.45
N PHE A 174 2.82 -14.87 4.81
CA PHE A 174 2.50 -14.57 6.20
C PHE A 174 2.01 -15.78 6.99
N PHE A 175 1.51 -16.80 6.31
CA PHE A 175 0.99 -18.03 6.88
C PHE A 175 2.01 -19.18 6.83
N GLU A 176 3.13 -18.98 6.12
CA GLU A 176 4.20 -19.98 6.03
C GLU A 176 4.96 -20.14 7.35
N PRO A 177 5.71 -21.24 7.55
CA PRO A 177 6.53 -21.47 8.74
C PRO A 177 7.57 -20.35 8.98
N ASP A 178 8.24 -20.40 10.15
CA ASP A 178 9.28 -19.41 10.52
C ASP A 178 10.54 -19.46 9.65
N SER A 179 10.67 -20.45 8.78
CA SER A 179 11.66 -20.47 7.69
C SER A 179 11.40 -19.37 6.67
N THR A 180 10.19 -18.84 6.60
CA THR A 180 9.86 -17.67 5.77
C THR A 180 9.96 -16.40 6.59
N LEU A 181 11.01 -15.64 6.30
CA LEU A 181 11.30 -14.37 6.92
C LEU A 181 10.56 -13.25 6.19
N ILE A 182 9.81 -12.44 6.93
CA ILE A 182 9.22 -11.19 6.45
C ILE A 182 10.05 -10.02 7.00
N LEU A 183 10.66 -9.28 6.09
CA LEU A 183 11.35 -8.02 6.40
C LEU A 183 10.45 -6.88 5.96
N SER A 184 10.38 -5.82 6.74
CA SER A 184 9.42 -4.75 6.48
C SER A 184 10.00 -3.37 6.70
N THR A 185 9.42 -2.41 6.00
CA THR A 185 9.61 -0.97 6.21
C THR A 185 8.32 -0.25 5.84
N TYR A 186 8.19 1.00 6.28
CA TYR A 186 7.09 1.83 5.84
C TYR A 186 7.55 3.28 5.67
N THR A 187 6.81 4.00 4.83
CA THR A 187 6.99 5.43 4.59
C THR A 187 5.63 6.06 4.26
N TYR A 188 5.62 7.38 4.09
CA TYR A 188 4.41 8.10 3.68
C TYR A 188 4.65 8.74 2.32
N TRP A 189 3.66 8.57 1.42
CA TRP A 189 3.61 9.31 0.16
C TRP A 189 2.46 10.30 0.20
N ARG A 190 2.74 11.54 -0.21
CA ARG A 190 1.72 12.59 -0.37
C ARG A 190 0.95 12.38 -1.67
N SER A 191 0.34 11.22 -1.81
CA SER A 191 -0.46 10.86 -2.98
C SER A 191 -1.64 10.00 -2.58
N ASN A 192 -2.69 10.01 -3.42
CA ASN A 192 -3.80 9.11 -3.27
C ASN A 192 -3.34 7.64 -3.39
N TRP A 193 -3.97 6.75 -2.66
CA TRP A 193 -3.64 5.31 -2.65
C TRP A 193 -3.71 4.68 -4.05
N LEU A 194 -4.70 5.07 -4.87
CA LEU A 194 -4.85 4.55 -6.22
C LEU A 194 -3.67 4.96 -7.10
N ILE A 195 -3.27 6.24 -7.07
CA ILE A 195 -2.09 6.72 -7.78
C ILE A 195 -0.85 5.97 -7.32
N ALA A 196 -0.72 5.73 -6.01
CA ALA A 196 0.42 5.05 -5.44
C ALA A 196 0.52 3.57 -5.88
N ILE A 197 -0.58 2.87 -6.13
CA ILE A 197 -0.51 1.49 -6.66
C ILE A 197 -0.36 1.48 -8.18
N GLU A 198 -1.02 2.38 -8.91
CA GLU A 198 -1.02 2.41 -10.37
C GLU A 198 0.38 2.55 -10.95
N ASN A 199 1.27 3.31 -10.30
CA ASN A 199 2.60 3.57 -10.82
C ASN A 199 3.52 2.34 -10.90
N GLN A 200 3.14 1.20 -10.37
CA GLN A 200 4.01 0.01 -10.36
C GLN A 200 4.09 -0.70 -11.71
N ASN A 201 3.02 -0.71 -12.46
CA ASN A 201 2.96 -1.35 -13.77
C ASN A 201 2.85 -0.35 -14.92
N ASP A 202 3.18 0.91 -14.63
CA ASP A 202 3.34 1.93 -15.66
C ASP A 202 4.34 1.49 -16.71
N ALA A 203 3.99 1.75 -17.95
CA ALA A 203 4.90 1.48 -19.04
C ALA A 203 6.10 2.42 -18.94
N HIS A 204 7.31 1.83 -18.84
CA HIS A 204 8.57 2.56 -19.03
C HIS A 204 8.94 3.66 -18.02
N ASN A 205 8.28 3.75 -16.87
CA ASN A 205 8.65 4.72 -15.85
C ASN A 205 10.11 4.53 -15.34
N CYS A 206 10.63 3.32 -15.45
CA CYS A 206 11.97 2.97 -14.95
C CYS A 206 13.09 3.78 -15.58
N ASP A 207 12.99 4.10 -16.85
CA ASP A 207 14.01 4.86 -17.58
C ASP A 207 13.95 6.37 -17.29
N PHE A 208 12.81 6.84 -16.80
CA PHE A 208 12.60 8.25 -16.48
C PHE A 208 12.60 8.50 -14.97
N VAL A 209 11.75 7.82 -14.22
CA VAL A 209 11.62 8.00 -12.77
C VAL A 209 12.88 7.53 -12.05
N HIS A 210 13.34 6.32 -12.37
CA HIS A 210 14.47 5.69 -11.66
C HIS A 210 15.85 5.96 -12.29
N ARG A 211 15.94 6.89 -13.25
CA ARG A 211 17.19 7.18 -13.99
C ARG A 211 18.39 7.48 -13.09
N ASN A 212 18.14 8.11 -11.93
CA ASN A 212 19.18 8.50 -10.97
C ASN A 212 19.35 7.49 -9.83
N SER A 213 18.68 6.36 -9.87
CA SER A 213 18.83 5.34 -8.83
C SER A 213 20.17 4.61 -8.94
N VAL A 214 20.71 4.21 -7.79
CA VAL A 214 21.94 3.38 -7.74
C VAL A 214 21.75 2.07 -8.47
N LYS A 215 20.56 1.49 -8.44
CA LYS A 215 20.23 0.27 -9.20
C LYS A 215 20.39 0.47 -10.70
N GLN A 216 19.91 1.61 -11.23
CA GLN A 216 20.09 1.95 -12.64
C GLN A 216 21.55 2.25 -12.94
N PHE A 217 22.23 3.02 -12.10
CA PHE A 217 23.64 3.33 -12.25
C PHE A 217 24.51 2.07 -12.31
N LEU A 218 24.28 1.10 -11.44
CA LEU A 218 24.99 -0.17 -11.43
C LEU A 218 24.55 -1.12 -12.56
N GLY A 219 23.37 -0.94 -13.13
CA GLY A 219 22.81 -1.86 -14.12
C GLY A 219 22.17 -3.12 -13.55
N LEU A 220 21.84 -3.10 -12.26
CA LEU A 220 21.12 -4.19 -11.58
C LEU A 220 19.67 -4.32 -12.06
N TYR A 221 19.12 -3.23 -12.54
CA TYR A 221 17.77 -3.16 -13.08
C TYR A 221 17.82 -3.18 -14.61
N LYS A 222 17.13 -4.12 -15.23
CA LYS A 222 16.93 -4.14 -16.69
C LYS A 222 15.81 -3.18 -17.09
N GLY A 223 15.98 -1.90 -16.86
CA GLY A 223 15.19 -0.87 -17.50
C GLY A 223 15.60 -0.74 -18.96
N ARG A 224 15.18 -1.67 -19.79
CA ARG A 224 15.43 -1.64 -21.24
C ARG A 224 14.15 -1.87 -21.98
N ALA A 225 13.20 -1.03 -21.71
CA ALA A 225 12.11 -0.95 -22.63
C ALA A 225 12.48 0.09 -23.69
N ARG A 226 13.20 -0.35 -24.67
CA ARG A 226 13.48 0.45 -25.88
C ARG A 226 12.31 0.44 -26.86
N THR A 227 11.28 -0.35 -26.55
CA THR A 227 10.07 -0.44 -27.35
C THR A 227 8.85 -0.26 -26.46
N PRO A 228 7.86 0.51 -26.87
CA PRO A 228 6.59 0.62 -26.16
C PRO A 228 6.01 -0.78 -25.92
N GLN A 229 5.54 -1.03 -24.73
CA GLN A 229 4.96 -2.31 -24.35
C GLN A 229 3.60 -2.06 -23.75
N SER A 230 2.57 -2.66 -24.33
CA SER A 230 1.28 -2.78 -23.68
C SER A 230 1.29 -4.04 -22.81
N PRO A 231 0.98 -3.94 -21.52
CA PRO A 231 0.86 -5.12 -20.69
C PRO A 231 -0.35 -5.94 -21.15
N ASN A 232 -0.12 -7.23 -21.41
CA ASN A 232 -1.21 -8.18 -21.57
C ASN A 232 -1.62 -8.64 -20.17
N SER A 233 -2.80 -8.24 -19.72
CA SER A 233 -3.24 -8.41 -18.35
C SER A 233 -4.57 -9.15 -18.30
N LYS A 234 -4.78 -9.89 -17.21
CA LYS A 234 -6.05 -10.52 -16.89
C LYS A 234 -6.42 -10.36 -15.41
N VAL A 235 -7.72 -10.45 -15.14
CA VAL A 235 -8.24 -10.56 -13.78
C VAL A 235 -8.17 -12.02 -13.33
N ILE A 236 -7.70 -12.25 -12.11
CA ILE A 236 -7.68 -13.59 -11.50
C ILE A 236 -8.43 -13.52 -10.17
N ALA A 237 -9.30 -14.53 -9.94
CA ALA A 237 -10.06 -14.73 -8.72
C ALA A 237 -10.81 -13.46 -8.24
N ASP A 238 -11.22 -12.59 -9.17
CA ASP A 238 -11.92 -11.31 -8.92
C ASP A 238 -11.23 -10.42 -7.86
N ARG A 239 -9.93 -10.62 -7.64
CA ARG A 239 -9.14 -9.88 -6.64
C ARG A 239 -7.82 -9.34 -7.16
N ALA A 240 -7.32 -9.82 -8.28
CA ALA A 240 -6.02 -9.43 -8.79
C ALA A 240 -6.02 -9.16 -10.28
N VAL A 241 -5.20 -8.20 -10.72
CA VAL A 241 -4.87 -7.96 -12.13
C VAL A 241 -3.41 -8.33 -12.35
N VAL A 242 -3.20 -9.44 -13.03
CA VAL A 242 -1.89 -10.04 -13.30
C VAL A 242 -1.43 -9.65 -14.70
N VAL A 243 -0.15 -9.32 -14.85
CA VAL A 243 0.51 -9.16 -16.16
C VAL A 243 1.03 -10.51 -16.62
N GLU A 244 0.39 -11.10 -17.63
CA GLU A 244 0.82 -12.38 -18.22
C GLU A 244 1.98 -12.23 -19.19
N GLY A 245 2.11 -11.08 -19.80
CA GLY A 245 3.14 -10.77 -20.77
C GLY A 245 3.09 -9.32 -21.18
N ARG A 246 4.04 -8.91 -22.01
CA ARG A 246 4.07 -7.59 -22.60
C ARG A 246 4.15 -7.75 -24.11
N ALA A 247 3.13 -7.30 -24.82
CA ALA A 247 3.15 -7.24 -26.27
C ALA A 247 4.14 -6.14 -26.69
N HIS A 248 5.16 -6.52 -27.44
CA HIS A 248 6.00 -5.55 -28.15
C HIS A 248 5.16 -4.99 -29.30
N GLN A 249 4.74 -3.75 -29.18
CA GLN A 249 4.12 -3.08 -30.29
C GLN A 249 5.23 -2.42 -31.11
N ASP A 250 5.42 -2.86 -32.33
CA ASP A 250 6.38 -2.27 -33.25
C ASP A 250 5.79 -0.96 -33.83
N TYR A 251 5.50 -0.01 -32.91
CA TYR A 251 5.02 1.33 -33.29
C TYR A 251 6.02 2.12 -34.14
N TYR A 252 7.28 1.67 -34.15
CA TYR A 252 8.41 2.33 -34.78
C TYR A 252 8.98 1.51 -35.91
N GLY A 253 8.13 0.90 -36.71
CA GLY A 253 8.53 0.21 -37.93
C GLY A 253 9.50 1.03 -38.77
N PRO A 254 10.22 0.39 -39.71
CA PRO A 254 11.13 1.10 -40.60
C PRO A 254 10.41 2.27 -41.28
N GLY A 255 10.93 3.49 -41.13
CA GLY A 255 10.35 4.67 -41.75
C GLY A 255 9.50 5.58 -40.84
N ASN A 256 9.25 5.21 -39.56
CA ASN A 256 8.57 6.13 -38.63
C ASN A 256 9.57 7.23 -38.17
N PRO A 257 9.32 8.52 -38.41
CA PRO A 257 10.20 9.62 -38.00
C PRO A 257 10.36 9.74 -36.49
N SER A 258 9.39 9.27 -35.69
CA SER A 258 9.48 9.23 -34.24
C SER A 258 10.59 8.31 -33.76
N ARG A 259 11.01 7.33 -34.56
CA ARG A 259 12.11 6.44 -34.27
C ARG A 259 13.42 7.18 -33.94
N ALA A 260 13.70 8.27 -34.67
CA ALA A 260 14.90 9.08 -34.44
C ALA A 260 14.87 9.83 -33.11
N MET A 261 13.69 10.18 -32.60
CA MET A 261 13.54 10.87 -31.30
C MET A 261 13.67 9.91 -30.12
N TYR A 262 13.18 8.67 -30.28
CA TYR A 262 13.13 7.69 -29.18
C TYR A 262 14.27 6.66 -29.20
N TYR A 263 14.97 6.53 -30.34
CA TYR A 263 15.98 5.50 -30.56
C TYR A 263 17.46 5.90 -30.63
N PRO A 264 17.84 7.21 -30.55
CA PRO A 264 19.22 7.49 -30.16
C PRO A 264 19.53 6.89 -28.79
N GLY A 265 18.48 6.33 -28.21
CA GLY A 265 18.49 5.64 -26.95
C GLY A 265 18.53 6.63 -25.80
N VAL A 266 18.02 6.17 -24.70
CA VAL A 266 18.23 6.78 -23.39
C VAL A 266 19.74 7.08 -23.18
N ASP A 267 20.62 6.29 -23.79
CA ASP A 267 22.07 6.50 -23.87
C ASP A 267 22.49 7.84 -24.48
N GLY A 268 21.75 8.38 -25.43
CA GLY A 268 22.02 9.71 -26.02
C GLY A 268 21.53 10.88 -25.17
N VAL A 269 20.47 10.66 -24.40
CA VAL A 269 19.86 11.68 -23.53
C VAL A 269 20.60 11.79 -22.18
N TRP A 270 21.24 10.72 -21.74
CA TRP A 270 21.89 10.65 -20.43
C TRP A 270 23.38 10.31 -20.56
N PRO A 271 24.28 11.29 -20.61
CA PRO A 271 25.72 11.07 -20.83
C PRO A 271 26.38 10.15 -19.80
N MET A 272 25.88 10.12 -18.55
CA MET A 272 26.38 9.23 -17.50
C MET A 272 26.28 7.75 -17.87
N TYR A 273 25.38 7.38 -18.78
CA TYR A 273 25.18 6.00 -19.22
C TYR A 273 26.34 5.50 -20.12
N ARG A 274 27.13 6.38 -20.68
CA ARG A 274 28.32 6.01 -21.51
C ARG A 274 29.36 5.26 -20.68
N TRP A 275 29.55 5.65 -19.42
CA TRP A 275 30.50 5.04 -18.50
C TRP A 275 30.05 3.67 -17.97
N ARG A 276 28.77 3.35 -18.04
CA ARG A 276 28.22 2.08 -17.60
C ARG A 276 28.82 0.86 -18.29
N ARG A 277 29.34 1.01 -19.48
CA ARG A 277 29.98 -0.08 -20.23
C ARG A 277 31.12 -0.75 -19.46
N LEU A 278 31.73 -0.07 -18.49
CA LEU A 278 32.85 -0.59 -17.71
C LEU A 278 32.42 -1.62 -16.67
N TRP A 279 31.27 -1.41 -16.00
CA TRP A 279 30.82 -2.29 -14.90
C TRP A 279 29.51 -3.01 -15.19
N HIS A 280 28.73 -2.53 -16.13
CA HIS A 280 27.43 -3.06 -16.47
C HIS A 280 27.41 -4.58 -16.79
N PRO A 281 28.39 -5.18 -17.49
CA PRO A 281 28.41 -6.63 -17.71
C PRO A 281 28.44 -7.43 -16.40
N PHE A 282 29.25 -7.00 -15.43
CA PHE A 282 29.37 -7.66 -14.13
C PHE A 282 28.07 -7.60 -13.32
N PHE A 283 27.51 -6.40 -13.15
CA PHE A 283 26.26 -6.26 -12.40
C PHE A 283 25.05 -6.86 -13.12
N ASN A 284 25.03 -6.86 -14.44
CA ASN A 284 24.01 -7.60 -15.20
C ASN A 284 24.11 -9.11 -14.98
N TRP A 285 25.32 -9.64 -14.91
CA TRP A 285 25.54 -11.04 -14.59
C TRP A 285 25.01 -11.37 -13.18
N ILE A 286 25.36 -10.57 -12.17
CA ILE A 286 24.81 -10.71 -10.82
C ILE A 286 23.27 -10.68 -10.86
N GLY A 287 22.68 -9.67 -11.48
CA GLY A 287 21.23 -9.55 -11.61
C GLY A 287 20.62 -10.74 -12.37
N ALA A 288 21.35 -11.34 -13.32
CA ALA A 288 20.90 -12.55 -14.01
C ALA A 288 20.89 -13.78 -13.10
N GLN A 289 21.84 -13.91 -12.17
CA GLN A 289 21.81 -14.99 -11.19
C GLN A 289 20.59 -14.88 -10.26
N TYR A 290 20.27 -13.68 -9.78
CA TYR A 290 19.06 -13.49 -8.97
C TYR A 290 17.78 -13.81 -9.74
N ARG A 291 17.71 -13.51 -11.03
CA ARG A 291 16.54 -13.83 -11.87
C ARG A 291 16.37 -15.33 -12.14
N LYS A 292 17.42 -16.12 -12.05
CA LYS A 292 17.33 -17.59 -12.14
C LYS A 292 16.69 -18.22 -10.90
N MET A 293 16.78 -17.53 -9.75
CA MET A 293 16.06 -17.93 -8.55
C MET A 293 14.58 -17.62 -8.73
N LYS A 294 13.73 -18.62 -8.55
CA LYS A 294 12.28 -18.44 -8.63
C LYS A 294 11.71 -18.45 -7.22
N PHE A 295 11.04 -17.36 -6.84
CA PHE A 295 10.20 -17.38 -5.66
C PHE A 295 8.84 -17.92 -6.09
N GLU A 296 8.57 -19.17 -5.75
CA GLU A 296 7.31 -19.83 -6.10
C GLU A 296 6.17 -19.25 -5.25
N THR A 297 5.06 -18.97 -5.89
CA THR A 297 3.83 -18.46 -5.25
C THR A 297 2.63 -18.92 -6.07
N PRO A 298 1.44 -19.13 -5.46
CA PRO A 298 0.23 -19.41 -6.20
C PRO A 298 -0.05 -18.36 -7.29
N ALA A 299 -0.69 -18.77 -8.36
CA ALA A 299 -0.92 -17.89 -9.53
C ALA A 299 -1.71 -16.63 -9.18
N GLU A 300 -2.68 -16.75 -8.28
CA GLU A 300 -3.47 -15.64 -7.77
C GLU A 300 -2.66 -14.65 -6.92
N TRP A 301 -1.49 -15.05 -6.43
CA TRP A 301 -0.54 -14.24 -5.66
C TRP A 301 0.74 -13.92 -6.42
N ALA A 302 0.71 -14.04 -7.73
CA ALA A 302 1.84 -13.69 -8.60
C ALA A 302 2.14 -12.18 -8.59
N SER A 303 3.11 -11.76 -9.40
CA SER A 303 3.42 -10.33 -9.60
C SER A 303 2.25 -9.62 -10.26
N ALA A 304 1.55 -8.80 -9.49
CA ALA A 304 0.28 -8.20 -9.88
C ALA A 304 -0.11 -7.02 -8.99
N HIS A 305 -1.25 -6.40 -9.36
CA HIS A 305 -2.03 -5.60 -8.41
C HIS A 305 -3.09 -6.49 -7.76
N HIS A 306 -3.17 -6.42 -6.43
CA HIS A 306 -4.18 -7.14 -5.65
C HIS A 306 -5.05 -6.15 -4.87
N LEU A 307 -6.35 -6.46 -4.76
CA LEU A 307 -7.20 -5.72 -3.82
C LEU A 307 -6.78 -6.03 -2.38
N PRO A 308 -6.90 -5.06 -1.45
CA PRO A 308 -7.50 -3.73 -1.66
C PRO A 308 -6.54 -2.68 -2.25
N CYS A 309 -5.25 -2.75 -2.00
CA CYS A 309 -4.29 -1.68 -2.38
C CYS A 309 -2.85 -2.21 -2.47
N GLU A 310 -2.71 -3.43 -2.95
CA GLU A 310 -1.46 -4.17 -2.91
C GLU A 310 -0.81 -4.29 -4.29
N VAL A 311 0.50 -4.18 -4.32
CA VAL A 311 1.34 -4.43 -5.49
C VAL A 311 2.39 -5.46 -5.14
N ARG A 312 2.52 -6.50 -5.97
CA ARG A 312 3.51 -7.55 -5.79
C ARG A 312 4.48 -7.62 -6.96
N VAL A 313 5.75 -7.87 -6.65
CA VAL A 313 6.80 -8.06 -7.65
C VAL A 313 7.73 -9.20 -7.22
N ASN A 314 7.82 -10.22 -8.06
CA ASN A 314 8.74 -11.31 -7.87
C ASN A 314 10.13 -10.96 -8.41
N TYR A 315 11.07 -10.72 -7.50
CA TYR A 315 12.48 -10.46 -7.85
C TYR A 315 13.34 -11.73 -7.96
N GLY A 316 12.70 -12.90 -8.00
CA GLY A 316 13.37 -14.21 -8.07
C GLY A 316 13.89 -14.68 -6.72
N ARG A 317 14.75 -13.91 -6.06
CA ARG A 317 15.27 -14.24 -4.72
C ARG A 317 14.27 -13.97 -3.60
N HIS A 318 13.34 -13.04 -3.80
CA HIS A 318 12.35 -12.63 -2.81
C HIS A 318 11.09 -12.11 -3.48
N MET A 319 9.99 -12.20 -2.78
CA MET A 319 8.75 -11.53 -3.12
C MET A 319 8.72 -10.17 -2.44
N TYR A 320 8.56 -9.13 -3.24
CA TYR A 320 8.29 -7.76 -2.80
C TYR A 320 6.78 -7.54 -2.80
N THR A 321 6.25 -7.04 -1.70
CA THR A 321 4.84 -6.67 -1.56
C THR A 321 4.75 -5.26 -1.01
N ARG A 322 4.00 -4.40 -1.67
CA ARG A 322 3.77 -3.01 -1.27
C ARG A 322 2.29 -2.74 -1.14
N TYR A 323 1.87 -2.32 0.05
CA TYR A 323 0.54 -1.78 0.28
C TYR A 323 0.58 -0.25 0.25
N ALA A 324 -0.39 0.37 -0.39
CA ALA A 324 -0.64 1.81 -0.31
C ALA A 324 -1.87 2.06 0.55
N VAL A 325 -1.72 1.91 1.87
CA VAL A 325 -2.82 2.06 2.83
C VAL A 325 -3.24 3.52 2.92
N PRO A 326 -4.49 3.88 2.59
CA PRO A 326 -4.94 5.26 2.68
C PRO A 326 -4.85 5.79 4.11
N VAL A 327 -4.32 6.98 4.30
CA VAL A 327 -4.38 7.75 5.54
C VAL A 327 -5.43 8.84 5.37
N GLY A 328 -5.44 9.50 4.24
CA GLY A 328 -6.41 10.49 3.78
C GLY A 328 -6.49 10.48 2.27
N ALA A 329 -7.33 11.36 1.70
CA ALA A 329 -7.57 11.40 0.26
C ALA A 329 -6.30 11.62 -0.58
N ASN A 330 -5.32 12.35 -0.04
CA ASN A 330 -4.07 12.70 -0.73
C ASN A 330 -2.82 12.24 0.06
N MET A 331 -2.97 11.25 0.93
CA MET A 331 -1.86 10.70 1.70
C MET A 331 -2.05 9.19 1.89
N SER A 332 -1.00 8.44 1.58
CA SER A 332 -0.96 6.99 1.76
C SER A 332 0.23 6.58 2.60
N ARG A 333 0.01 5.62 3.49
CA ARG A 333 1.11 4.91 4.15
C ARG A 333 1.52 3.75 3.26
N ILE A 334 2.76 3.78 2.83
CA ILE A 334 3.35 2.75 2.00
C ILE A 334 4.02 1.74 2.91
N VAL A 335 3.42 0.58 3.05
CA VAL A 335 3.96 -0.53 3.83
C VAL A 335 4.58 -1.53 2.87
N ILE A 336 5.84 -1.84 3.07
CA ILE A 336 6.61 -2.71 2.18
C ILE A 336 7.07 -3.94 2.94
N PHE A 337 6.83 -5.11 2.35
CA PHE A 337 7.28 -6.40 2.83
C PHE A 337 8.21 -7.06 1.82
N HIS A 338 9.24 -7.72 2.32
CA HIS A 338 10.13 -8.57 1.55
C HIS A 338 10.11 -9.98 2.16
N ALA A 339 9.45 -10.91 1.47
CA ALA A 339 9.39 -12.29 1.91
C ALA A 339 10.57 -13.09 1.35
N ARG A 340 11.25 -13.85 2.21
CA ARG A 340 12.38 -14.71 1.86
C ARG A 340 12.26 -16.05 2.58
N ARG A 341 12.43 -17.15 1.85
CA ARG A 341 12.46 -18.49 2.43
C ARG A 341 13.89 -18.87 2.78
N LEU A 342 14.18 -18.91 4.08
CA LEU A 342 15.52 -19.11 4.63
C LEU A 342 15.46 -20.16 5.76
N PRO A 343 15.84 -21.40 5.52
CA PRO A 343 15.69 -22.48 6.50
C PRO A 343 16.59 -22.33 7.73
N SER A 344 17.74 -21.66 7.57
CA SER A 344 18.72 -21.48 8.64
C SER A 344 18.52 -20.17 9.40
N LYS A 345 18.47 -20.23 10.75
CA LYS A 345 18.42 -19.04 11.62
C LYS A 345 19.63 -18.13 11.41
N LEU A 346 20.81 -18.70 11.12
CA LEU A 346 22.00 -17.91 10.79
C LEU A 346 21.81 -17.09 9.51
N MET A 347 21.25 -17.71 8.46
CA MET A 347 20.93 -17.01 7.22
C MET A 347 19.87 -15.93 7.44
N GLN A 348 18.87 -16.18 8.28
CA GLN A 348 17.87 -15.18 8.63
C GLN A 348 18.49 -13.98 9.37
N THR A 349 19.42 -14.24 10.30
CA THR A 349 20.16 -13.18 11.02
C THR A 349 21.01 -12.34 10.07
N TYR A 350 21.77 -13.00 9.21
CA TYR A 350 22.51 -12.32 8.14
C TYR A 350 21.59 -11.47 7.26
N GLU A 351 20.46 -12.02 6.84
CA GLU A 351 19.53 -11.33 5.95
C GLU A 351 18.87 -10.12 6.62
N ARG A 352 18.57 -10.21 7.95
CA ARG A 352 18.09 -9.04 8.73
C ARG A 352 19.14 -7.93 8.77
N ALA A 353 20.41 -8.28 9.04
CA ALA A 353 21.50 -7.32 9.04
C ALA A 353 21.73 -6.71 7.63
N TYR A 354 21.76 -7.53 6.60
CA TYR A 354 21.88 -7.08 5.21
C TYR A 354 20.73 -6.15 4.80
N PHE A 355 19.51 -6.50 5.17
CA PHE A 355 18.34 -5.64 4.93
C PHE A 355 18.48 -4.30 5.64
N ALA A 356 18.79 -4.30 6.93
CA ALA A 356 18.90 -3.09 7.72
C ALA A 356 20.01 -2.14 7.23
N LEU A 357 21.15 -2.69 6.83
CA LEU A 357 22.33 -1.90 6.45
C LEU A 357 22.32 -1.44 4.99
N PHE A 358 21.80 -2.25 4.07
CA PHE A 358 21.95 -2.00 2.64
C PHE A 358 20.65 -2.12 1.83
N HIS A 359 19.96 -3.25 1.94
CA HIS A 359 18.87 -3.55 1.01
C HIS A 359 17.68 -2.60 1.18
N ASN A 360 17.34 -2.27 2.42
CA ASN A 360 16.25 -1.34 2.72
C ASN A 360 16.52 0.03 2.09
N TRP A 361 17.73 0.55 2.26
CA TRP A 361 18.09 1.82 1.63
C TRP A 361 18.06 1.73 0.11
N LEU A 362 18.72 0.72 -0.47
CA LEU A 362 18.83 0.58 -1.92
C LEU A 362 17.49 0.37 -2.61
N GLN A 363 16.62 -0.46 -2.05
CA GLN A 363 15.33 -0.80 -2.66
C GLN A 363 14.25 0.22 -2.34
N ASN A 364 14.14 0.64 -1.10
CA ASN A 364 12.97 1.37 -0.64
C ASN A 364 13.22 2.88 -0.61
N TYR A 365 14.39 3.35 -0.14
CA TYR A 365 14.69 4.78 -0.07
C TYR A 365 15.35 5.33 -1.34
N ASN A 366 16.21 4.57 -2.00
CA ASN A 366 16.88 5.05 -3.22
C ASN A 366 16.10 4.72 -4.51
N PHE A 367 15.30 3.64 -4.52
CA PHE A 367 14.56 3.24 -5.70
C PHE A 367 13.04 3.53 -5.56
N SER A 368 12.32 2.85 -4.68
CA SER A 368 10.86 3.02 -4.57
C SER A 368 10.41 4.41 -4.10
N ALA A 369 11.24 5.14 -3.33
CA ALA A 369 10.89 6.49 -2.91
C ALA A 369 10.83 7.50 -4.08
N MET A 370 11.49 7.21 -5.19
CA MET A 370 11.39 8.03 -6.40
C MET A 370 9.99 8.00 -6.99
N ASP A 371 9.30 6.85 -6.90
CA ASP A 371 7.87 6.73 -7.28
C ASP A 371 7.01 7.68 -6.45
N GLY A 372 7.26 7.74 -5.13
CA GLY A 372 6.57 8.65 -4.22
C GLY A 372 6.81 10.12 -4.56
N THR A 373 8.01 10.48 -5.00
CA THR A 373 8.34 11.85 -5.40
C THR A 373 7.57 12.27 -6.66
N VAL A 374 7.45 11.36 -7.63
CA VAL A 374 6.72 11.64 -8.88
C VAL A 374 5.21 11.62 -8.67
N SER A 375 4.70 10.71 -7.83
CA SER A 375 3.25 10.61 -7.58
C SER A 375 2.72 11.69 -6.63
N ALA A 376 3.56 12.33 -5.81
CA ALA A 376 3.15 13.37 -4.89
C ALA A 376 2.47 14.60 -5.56
N PRO A 377 2.97 15.13 -6.68
CA PRO A 377 2.30 16.22 -7.39
C PRO A 377 1.10 15.75 -8.25
N CYS A 378 0.95 14.44 -8.48
CA CYS A 378 -0.17 13.94 -9.26
C CYS A 378 -1.49 14.20 -8.53
N ARG A 379 -2.44 14.84 -9.20
CA ARG A 379 -3.77 15.11 -8.65
C ARG A 379 -4.66 13.90 -8.82
N TYR A 380 -5.45 13.62 -7.81
CA TYR A 380 -6.54 12.66 -7.92
C TYR A 380 -7.72 13.36 -8.61
N TRP A 381 -7.83 13.19 -9.90
CA TRP A 381 -8.94 13.70 -10.69
C TRP A 381 -9.55 12.62 -11.58
N THR A 382 -10.75 12.87 -12.01
CA THR A 382 -11.54 11.91 -12.77
C THR A 382 -11.32 11.97 -14.27
N LYS A 383 -10.74 13.07 -14.77
CA LYS A 383 -10.45 13.26 -16.20
C LYS A 383 -8.96 13.17 -16.45
N GLU A 384 -8.54 12.26 -17.31
CA GLU A 384 -7.16 12.04 -17.69
C GLU A 384 -7.03 11.48 -19.09
N MET A 385 -5.90 11.71 -19.73
CA MET A 385 -5.57 11.13 -21.03
C MET A 385 -4.87 9.79 -20.85
N LEU A 386 -5.56 8.73 -21.21
CA LEU A 386 -5.00 7.38 -21.19
C LEU A 386 -4.54 6.94 -22.57
N SER A 387 -3.38 6.31 -22.62
CA SER A 387 -2.79 5.74 -23.82
C SER A 387 -3.10 4.24 -23.94
N PRO A 388 -2.84 3.61 -25.07
CA PRO A 388 -2.96 2.15 -25.20
C PRO A 388 -2.08 1.38 -24.21
N THR A 389 -0.99 1.99 -23.70
CA THR A 389 -0.11 1.37 -22.70
C THR A 389 -0.72 1.30 -21.31
N ASP A 390 -1.81 2.02 -21.05
CA ASP A 390 -2.52 2.10 -19.77
C ASP A 390 -3.64 1.04 -19.62
N SER A 391 -3.70 0.07 -20.53
CA SER A 391 -4.74 -0.99 -20.51
C SER A 391 -4.83 -1.73 -19.19
N HIS A 392 -3.68 -1.96 -18.52
CA HIS A 392 -3.60 -2.58 -17.21
C HIS A 392 -4.29 -1.73 -16.12
N LEU A 393 -4.09 -0.41 -16.15
CA LEU A 393 -4.71 0.52 -15.19
C LEU A 393 -6.23 0.54 -15.35
N ILE A 394 -6.71 0.54 -16.59
CA ILE A 394 -8.14 0.50 -16.88
C ILE A 394 -8.77 -0.77 -16.32
N MET A 395 -8.10 -1.90 -16.47
CA MET A 395 -8.56 -3.20 -15.96
C MET A 395 -8.59 -3.19 -14.42
N LEU A 396 -7.55 -2.65 -13.77
CA LEU A 396 -7.50 -2.50 -12.31
C LEU A 396 -8.65 -1.62 -11.79
N ARG A 397 -8.88 -0.48 -12.42
CA ARG A 397 -9.96 0.43 -12.05
C ARG A 397 -11.34 -0.20 -12.21
N ARG A 398 -11.56 -0.98 -13.26
CA ARG A 398 -12.78 -1.75 -13.44
C ARG A 398 -12.96 -2.78 -12.33
N LEU A 399 -11.90 -3.54 -12.00
CA LEU A 399 -11.95 -4.49 -10.90
C LEU A 399 -12.29 -3.80 -9.57
N ILE A 400 -11.68 -2.66 -9.25
CA ILE A 400 -11.96 -1.90 -8.03
C ILE A 400 -13.42 -1.41 -8.01
N ARG A 401 -13.88 -0.79 -9.11
CA ARG A 401 -15.20 -0.18 -9.18
C ARG A 401 -16.33 -1.21 -9.19
N ASP A 402 -16.13 -2.31 -9.91
CA ASP A 402 -17.19 -3.26 -10.25
C ASP A 402 -17.04 -4.60 -9.51
N GLY A 403 -15.82 -5.05 -9.21
CA GLY A 403 -15.51 -6.35 -8.62
C GLY A 403 -15.14 -6.31 -7.13
N SER A 404 -14.85 -5.15 -6.55
CA SER A 404 -14.50 -5.09 -5.13
C SER A 404 -15.66 -5.51 -4.22
N ARG A 405 -15.34 -6.05 -3.03
CA ARG A 405 -16.36 -6.39 -2.02
C ARG A 405 -17.23 -5.20 -1.64
N ASP A 406 -16.66 -4.01 -1.57
CA ASP A 406 -17.39 -2.76 -1.36
C ASP A 406 -18.41 -2.50 -2.48
N ALA A 407 -18.06 -2.75 -3.73
CA ALA A 407 -18.96 -2.59 -4.86
C ALA A 407 -20.07 -3.64 -4.86
N VAL A 408 -19.73 -4.89 -4.58
CA VAL A 408 -20.71 -5.99 -4.46
C VAL A 408 -21.69 -5.70 -3.34
N ARG A 409 -21.20 -5.28 -2.16
CA ARG A 409 -22.04 -4.93 -1.02
C ARG A 409 -22.98 -3.75 -1.31
N ARG A 410 -22.48 -2.68 -1.95
CA ARG A 410 -23.34 -1.55 -2.37
C ARG A 410 -24.48 -2.01 -3.29
N ARG A 411 -24.18 -2.83 -4.30
CA ARG A 411 -25.22 -3.35 -5.22
C ARG A 411 -26.26 -4.19 -4.48
N GLN A 412 -25.85 -5.02 -3.54
CA GLN A 412 -26.82 -5.79 -2.72
C GLN A 412 -27.73 -4.89 -1.89
N GLN A 413 -27.23 -3.76 -1.39
CA GLN A 413 -28.01 -2.80 -0.60
C GLN A 413 -28.94 -1.93 -1.47
N THR A 414 -28.54 -1.59 -2.70
CA THR A 414 -29.30 -0.70 -3.60
C THR A 414 -30.20 -1.45 -4.57
N GLY A 415 -30.06 -2.77 -4.71
CA GLY A 415 -30.80 -3.56 -5.70
C GLY A 415 -30.33 -3.34 -7.14
N GLU A 416 -29.19 -2.68 -7.37
CA GLU A 416 -28.63 -2.47 -8.71
C GLU A 416 -28.11 -3.77 -9.31
N VAL A 417 -28.55 -4.08 -10.53
CA VAL A 417 -28.06 -5.22 -11.32
C VAL A 417 -26.68 -4.86 -11.89
N ALA A 418 -25.73 -5.80 -11.83
CA ALA A 418 -24.41 -5.62 -12.45
C ALA A 418 -24.57 -5.28 -13.94
N ARG A 419 -24.02 -4.16 -14.37
CA ARG A 419 -23.87 -3.89 -15.80
C ARG A 419 -22.72 -4.77 -16.32
N VAL A 420 -23.08 -5.79 -17.09
CA VAL A 420 -22.16 -6.71 -17.79
C VAL A 420 -21.36 -5.96 -18.86
#